data_0a2dab6472b7933ce13a97618dceec2e
#
_entry.id   0a2dab6472b7933ce13a97618dceec2e
#
_cell.length_a   1.000
_cell.length_b   1.000
_cell.length_c   1.000
_cell.angle_alpha   90.00
_cell.angle_beta   90.00
_cell.angle_gamma   90.00
#
_symmetry.space_group_name_H-M   'P 1'
#
loop_
_entity.id
_entity.type
_entity.pdbx_description
1 polymer ?
#
loop_
_entity_poly.entity_id
_entity_poly.type
_entity_poly.pdbx_seq_one_letter_code
_entity_poly.pdbx_strand_id
1 'polypeptide(L)'
;MRKLLPVAVLALAGLLLIGAGLQSSPLRLRPGAPDVVNADRPGINAHNSPTVAVDPGRPEVVVVADRIDTPRFSCSVSRSTTAGASWKPLALPLPEEAPNCHQPDVAFTATNRLLVLYTATGGRFNQPVGVWLQRFDGESPDGPPVRVAPAEAFHARMVVDAGQVWVTWVQADGAAEKPLGFGTAPAPVRLARSVDGGATFAAPVTVGAGRRVVQPTPLSLGDGRVTVGGLDLAGDLDDYEARHGGQGGTPSEEPWQVVAWTSADAGVTFGPAVAVAAGVVAPVRIIANLAPAPSFARDPRPGGPLYAAWDGGRGAGRGVFLARSDDAGATWSAPVAVAPAPGGQFLPAVGVSPGGRVDVVFYDRSGDPVDVRAHAAMASSDDGGRTFRTATLSDAAFDTRIGFGSLQGIPLLGSRLAVLSGTDGALAFWSDTSRGTIDDNLQYLAVARVVVDAAGRRRPVLAPIGVGVLGLGGLVAVVRLRPGHRRPEEA
;
A
#
# COMPACT_ATOMS: atom_id res chain seq x y z
N MET A 1 19.04 35.88 47.84
CA MET A 1 17.99 35.54 46.85
C MET A 1 17.95 36.47 45.61
N ARG A 2 18.13 37.79 45.73
CA ARG A 2 18.09 38.73 44.58
C ARG A 2 19.20 38.51 43.49
N LYS A 3 20.32 37.87 43.80
CA LYS A 3 21.48 37.68 42.88
C LYS A 3 21.38 36.43 41.98
N LEU A 4 20.46 35.49 42.25
CA LEU A 4 20.26 34.28 41.42
C LEU A 4 19.18 34.42 40.34
N LEU A 5 18.33 35.46 40.45
CA LEU A 5 17.22 35.68 39.53
C LEU A 5 17.66 35.86 38.06
N PRO A 6 18.72 36.67 37.75
CA PRO A 6 19.16 36.84 36.35
C PRO A 6 19.81 35.58 35.76
N VAL A 7 20.44 34.72 36.57
CA VAL A 7 20.99 33.45 36.09
C VAL A 7 19.88 32.44 35.77
N ALA A 8 18.84 32.37 36.60
CA ALA A 8 17.70 31.51 36.37
C ALA A 8 16.92 31.94 35.11
N VAL A 9 16.73 33.25 34.87
CA VAL A 9 16.08 33.79 33.70
C VAL A 9 16.88 33.49 32.42
N LEU A 10 18.21 33.63 32.43
CA LEU A 10 19.06 33.28 31.29
C LEU A 10 19.07 31.75 30.98
N ALA A 11 19.07 30.91 32.03
CA ALA A 11 18.98 29.47 31.86
C ALA A 11 17.61 29.04 31.30
N LEU A 12 16.54 29.66 31.77
CA LEU A 12 15.18 29.39 31.27
C LEU A 12 15.02 29.86 29.81
N ALA A 13 15.55 31.04 29.48
CA ALA A 13 15.56 31.54 28.10
C ALA A 13 16.40 30.67 27.17
N GLY A 14 17.54 30.15 27.64
CA GLY A 14 18.35 29.17 26.91
C GLY A 14 17.61 27.85 26.64
N LEU A 15 16.91 27.32 27.62
CA LEU A 15 16.10 26.13 27.49
C LEU A 15 14.91 26.31 26.53
N LEU A 16 14.25 27.49 26.58
CA LEU A 16 13.17 27.83 25.64
C LEU A 16 13.68 27.97 24.20
N LEU A 17 14.87 28.56 23.99
CA LEU A 17 15.50 28.69 22.67
C LEU A 17 15.94 27.31 22.13
N ILE A 18 16.46 26.43 22.98
CA ILE A 18 16.78 25.05 22.59
C ILE A 18 15.49 24.29 22.26
N GLY A 19 14.45 24.42 23.07
CA GLY A 19 13.13 23.81 22.80
C GLY A 19 12.53 24.30 21.47
N ALA A 20 12.62 25.60 21.18
CA ALA A 20 12.15 26.16 19.91
C ALA A 20 12.99 25.69 18.71
N GLY A 21 14.33 25.54 18.90
CA GLY A 21 15.22 25.02 17.87
C GLY A 21 15.08 23.52 17.58
N LEU A 22 14.45 22.79 18.51
CA LEU A 22 14.17 21.35 18.38
C LEU A 22 12.76 21.07 17.83
N GLN A 23 11.92 22.11 17.64
CA GLN A 23 10.63 21.92 16.99
C GLN A 23 10.83 21.46 15.54
N SER A 24 10.33 20.29 15.23
CA SER A 24 10.29 19.77 13.87
C SER A 24 9.35 20.64 13.01
N SER A 25 9.76 20.93 11.78
CA SER A 25 8.83 21.51 10.80
C SER A 25 7.74 20.48 10.49
N PRO A 26 6.48 20.88 10.32
CA PRO A 26 5.44 19.94 9.98
C PRO A 26 5.74 19.28 8.64
N LEU A 27 5.40 17.99 8.52
CA LEU A 27 5.50 17.23 7.28
C LEU A 27 4.79 17.97 6.14
N ARG A 28 5.44 18.10 4.98
CA ARG A 28 4.88 18.76 3.79
C ARG A 28 4.96 17.83 2.60
N LEU A 29 3.83 17.64 1.92
CA LEU A 29 3.72 16.91 0.68
C LEU A 29 3.68 17.92 -0.48
N ARG A 30 4.49 17.69 -1.51
CA ARG A 30 4.50 18.46 -2.76
C ARG A 30 4.34 17.52 -3.93
N PRO A 31 3.09 17.26 -4.37
CA PRO A 31 2.84 16.51 -5.59
C PRO A 31 3.39 17.25 -6.80
N GLY A 32 4.04 16.48 -7.69
CA GLY A 32 4.30 16.93 -9.06
C GLY A 32 3.05 16.75 -9.92
N ALA A 33 3.05 17.32 -11.11
CA ALA A 33 2.00 17.05 -12.08
C ALA A 33 1.93 15.55 -12.40
N PRO A 34 0.73 14.97 -12.51
CA PRO A 34 0.57 13.57 -12.88
C PRO A 34 0.98 13.32 -14.34
N ASP A 35 1.54 12.14 -14.57
CA ASP A 35 1.90 11.64 -15.89
C ASP A 35 1.21 10.29 -16.14
N VAL A 36 1.26 9.81 -17.37
CA VAL A 36 0.67 8.54 -17.80
C VAL A 36 1.76 7.50 -17.99
N VAL A 37 1.61 6.34 -17.37
CA VAL A 37 2.56 5.23 -17.47
C VAL A 37 2.46 4.54 -18.82
N ASN A 38 1.24 4.25 -19.24
CA ASN A 38 0.95 3.50 -20.45
C ASN A 38 0.68 4.46 -21.62
N ALA A 39 1.37 4.21 -22.75
CA ALA A 39 1.11 4.88 -24.01
C ALA A 39 0.43 3.91 -24.98
N ASP A 40 -0.83 3.60 -24.74
CA ASP A 40 -1.54 2.56 -25.45
C ASP A 40 -1.99 2.97 -26.83
N ARG A 41 -2.20 1.94 -27.65
CA ARG A 41 -2.88 2.08 -28.93
C ARG A 41 -4.36 2.38 -28.70
N PRO A 42 -5.02 3.14 -29.59
CA PRO A 42 -6.46 3.31 -29.56
C PRO A 42 -7.20 1.96 -29.46
N GLY A 43 -8.16 1.85 -28.54
CA GLY A 43 -8.95 0.64 -28.33
C GLY A 43 -8.44 -0.30 -27.23
N ILE A 44 -7.31 -0.02 -26.59
CA ILE A 44 -6.89 -0.67 -25.35
C ILE A 44 -7.20 0.30 -24.21
N ASN A 45 -8.13 -0.09 -23.36
CA ASN A 45 -8.70 0.78 -22.35
C ASN A 45 -8.81 0.05 -21.00
N ALA A 46 -9.20 0.77 -19.95
CA ALA A 46 -9.46 0.24 -18.62
C ALA A 46 -8.23 -0.37 -17.92
N HIS A 47 -7.15 0.40 -17.84
CA HIS A 47 -5.98 0.12 -17.02
C HIS A 47 -6.28 0.34 -15.55
N ASN A 48 -6.10 -0.69 -14.73
CA ASN A 48 -6.39 -0.61 -13.31
C ASN A 48 -5.59 -1.62 -12.46
N SER A 49 -5.77 -1.57 -11.15
CA SER A 49 -5.19 -2.51 -10.19
C SER A 49 -3.66 -2.61 -10.26
N PRO A 50 -2.91 -1.49 -10.23
CA PRO A 50 -1.46 -1.50 -10.35
C PRO A 50 -0.77 -2.19 -9.17
N THR A 51 0.44 -2.71 -9.47
CA THR A 51 1.46 -3.10 -8.50
C THR A 51 2.80 -2.52 -8.93
N VAL A 52 3.66 -2.21 -7.97
CA VAL A 52 4.93 -1.55 -8.25
C VAL A 52 6.07 -2.17 -7.45
N ALA A 53 7.23 -2.28 -8.07
CA ALA A 53 8.47 -2.70 -7.43
C ALA A 53 9.65 -1.85 -7.89
N VAL A 54 10.64 -1.69 -7.03
CA VAL A 54 11.91 -1.03 -7.31
C VAL A 54 13.04 -2.06 -7.22
N ASP A 55 13.99 -1.97 -8.14
CA ASP A 55 15.20 -2.78 -8.12
C ASP A 55 16.06 -2.36 -6.92
N PRO A 56 16.34 -3.27 -5.95
CA PRO A 56 17.07 -2.91 -4.75
C PRO A 56 18.52 -2.48 -5.01
N GLY A 57 19.13 -2.90 -6.10
CA GLY A 57 20.48 -2.50 -6.52
C GLY A 57 20.52 -1.27 -7.42
N ARG A 58 19.38 -0.89 -8.00
CA ARG A 58 19.25 0.21 -8.96
C ARG A 58 17.95 0.98 -8.70
N PRO A 59 17.91 1.90 -7.75
CA PRO A 59 16.68 2.59 -7.33
C PRO A 59 16.03 3.45 -8.44
N GLU A 60 16.75 3.74 -9.52
CA GLU A 60 16.20 4.37 -10.73
C GLU A 60 15.40 3.39 -11.60
N VAL A 61 15.54 2.07 -11.38
CA VAL A 61 14.79 1.05 -12.09
C VAL A 61 13.52 0.71 -11.31
N VAL A 62 12.39 1.10 -11.86
CA VAL A 62 11.05 0.85 -11.31
C VAL A 62 10.23 0.07 -12.32
N VAL A 63 9.50 -0.93 -11.88
CA VAL A 63 8.55 -1.69 -12.69
C VAL A 63 7.18 -1.56 -12.09
N VAL A 64 6.19 -1.29 -12.94
CA VAL A 64 4.78 -1.32 -12.60
C VAL A 64 4.07 -2.32 -13.51
N ALA A 65 3.18 -3.10 -12.93
CA ALA A 65 2.27 -3.94 -13.69
C ALA A 65 0.83 -3.60 -13.33
N ASP A 66 -0.04 -3.68 -14.31
CA ASP A 66 -1.45 -3.39 -14.15
C ASP A 66 -2.32 -4.32 -15.00
N ARG A 67 -3.59 -4.40 -14.64
CA ARG A 67 -4.60 -5.15 -15.36
C ARG A 67 -5.25 -4.27 -16.42
N ILE A 68 -5.53 -4.86 -17.58
CA ILE A 68 -6.31 -4.26 -18.65
C ILE A 68 -7.61 -5.07 -18.79
N ASP A 69 -8.77 -4.41 -18.71
CA ASP A 69 -10.06 -5.10 -18.72
C ASP A 69 -10.73 -5.10 -20.12
N THR A 70 -10.35 -4.21 -21.01
CA THR A 70 -10.91 -4.12 -22.36
C THR A 70 -9.83 -4.01 -23.43
N PRO A 71 -10.01 -4.58 -24.65
CA PRO A 71 -11.18 -5.34 -25.15
C PRO A 71 -11.30 -6.76 -24.58
N ARG A 72 -10.29 -7.23 -23.85
CA ARG A 72 -10.24 -8.51 -23.12
C ARG A 72 -9.26 -8.39 -21.96
N PHE A 73 -9.40 -9.24 -20.97
CA PHE A 73 -8.45 -9.27 -19.87
C PHE A 73 -7.03 -9.55 -20.35
N SER A 74 -6.13 -8.65 -19.98
CA SER A 74 -4.70 -8.76 -20.24
C SER A 74 -3.92 -8.02 -19.15
N CYS A 75 -2.60 -8.10 -19.19
CA CYS A 75 -1.73 -7.38 -18.27
C CYS A 75 -0.76 -6.49 -19.03
N SER A 76 -0.54 -5.29 -18.50
CA SER A 76 0.56 -4.43 -18.89
C SER A 76 1.71 -4.57 -17.87
N VAL A 77 2.93 -4.55 -18.36
CA VAL A 77 4.13 -4.40 -17.54
C VAL A 77 4.93 -3.27 -18.14
N SER A 78 5.23 -2.25 -17.36
CA SER A 78 5.99 -1.09 -17.78
C SER A 78 7.22 -0.90 -16.90
N ARG A 79 8.37 -0.64 -17.53
CA ARG A 79 9.65 -0.46 -16.86
C ARG A 79 10.16 0.97 -17.08
N SER A 80 10.60 1.59 -16.00
CA SER A 80 11.35 2.84 -15.98
C SER A 80 12.79 2.58 -15.61
N THR A 81 13.72 3.32 -16.22
CA THR A 81 15.13 3.42 -15.82
C THR A 81 15.49 4.84 -15.39
N THR A 82 14.48 5.66 -15.16
CA THR A 82 14.59 7.09 -14.82
C THR A 82 13.83 7.42 -13.55
N ALA A 83 13.75 6.44 -12.62
CA ALA A 83 13.03 6.56 -11.37
C ALA A 83 11.56 7.00 -11.55
N GLY A 84 10.88 6.51 -12.60
CA GLY A 84 9.47 6.82 -12.90
C GLY A 84 9.24 8.06 -13.75
N ALA A 85 10.29 8.71 -14.29
CA ALA A 85 10.12 9.88 -15.18
C ALA A 85 9.80 9.50 -16.63
N SER A 86 10.05 8.27 -17.03
CA SER A 86 9.66 7.74 -18.35
C SER A 86 9.47 6.23 -18.28
N TRP A 87 8.60 5.69 -19.12
CA TRP A 87 8.20 4.30 -19.10
C TRP A 87 8.32 3.65 -20.47
N LYS A 88 8.67 2.37 -20.47
CA LYS A 88 8.69 1.51 -21.65
C LYS A 88 7.96 0.21 -21.36
N PRO A 89 7.14 -0.30 -22.30
CA PRO A 89 6.49 -1.58 -22.13
C PRO A 89 7.52 -2.72 -22.08
N LEU A 90 7.28 -3.70 -21.21
CA LEU A 90 8.01 -4.96 -21.12
C LEU A 90 7.07 -6.08 -21.55
N ALA A 91 7.48 -6.86 -22.55
CA ALA A 91 6.67 -7.98 -23.02
C ALA A 91 6.61 -9.09 -21.98
N LEU A 92 5.40 -9.50 -21.58
CA LEU A 92 5.15 -10.59 -20.65
C LEU A 92 4.81 -11.87 -21.42
N PRO A 93 5.67 -12.90 -21.40
CA PRO A 93 5.33 -14.21 -21.95
C PRO A 93 4.17 -14.84 -21.18
N LEU A 94 3.17 -15.33 -21.91
CA LEU A 94 2.06 -16.09 -21.35
C LEU A 94 2.16 -17.55 -21.78
N PRO A 95 1.63 -18.49 -20.99
CA PRO A 95 1.57 -19.89 -21.39
C PRO A 95 0.61 -20.05 -22.59
N GLU A 96 0.94 -20.95 -23.51
CA GLU A 96 0.18 -21.16 -24.75
C GLU A 96 -1.27 -21.53 -24.49
N GLU A 97 -1.52 -22.31 -23.43
CA GLU A 97 -2.85 -22.76 -23.01
C GLU A 97 -3.72 -21.66 -22.37
N ALA A 98 -3.13 -20.50 -22.04
CA ALA A 98 -3.81 -19.41 -21.32
C ALA A 98 -3.40 -18.03 -21.83
N PRO A 99 -3.99 -17.58 -22.94
CA PRO A 99 -3.55 -16.37 -23.63
C PRO A 99 -3.97 -15.06 -22.95
N ASN A 100 -4.77 -15.13 -21.89
CA ASN A 100 -5.23 -13.96 -21.13
C ASN A 100 -4.57 -13.91 -19.77
N CYS A 101 -4.39 -12.69 -19.23
CA CYS A 101 -3.74 -12.44 -17.96
C CYS A 101 -4.65 -11.59 -17.06
N HIS A 102 -4.60 -11.85 -15.77
CA HIS A 102 -5.36 -11.14 -14.76
C HIS A 102 -4.55 -10.96 -13.47
N GLN A 103 -4.75 -9.88 -12.74
CA GLN A 103 -4.15 -9.59 -11.45
C GLN A 103 -2.62 -9.74 -11.40
N PRO A 104 -1.86 -9.02 -12.23
CA PRO A 104 -0.40 -9.12 -12.18
C PRO A 104 0.15 -8.57 -10.86
N ASP A 105 1.28 -9.14 -10.41
CA ASP A 105 2.06 -8.66 -9.28
C ASP A 105 3.55 -8.66 -9.63
N VAL A 106 4.32 -7.68 -9.12
CA VAL A 106 5.73 -7.53 -9.45
C VAL A 106 6.59 -7.42 -8.20
N ALA A 107 7.77 -8.03 -8.25
CA ALA A 107 8.78 -7.91 -7.21
C ALA A 107 10.18 -8.08 -7.79
N PHE A 108 11.19 -7.59 -7.09
CA PHE A 108 12.58 -7.87 -7.38
C PHE A 108 13.17 -8.80 -6.32
N THR A 109 14.03 -9.72 -6.76
CA THR A 109 14.88 -10.50 -5.85
C THR A 109 16.06 -9.64 -5.37
N ALA A 110 16.73 -10.09 -4.30
CA ALA A 110 17.97 -9.44 -3.83
C ALA A 110 19.11 -9.47 -4.87
N THR A 111 19.02 -10.32 -5.89
CA THR A 111 19.95 -10.41 -7.02
C THR A 111 19.49 -9.60 -8.23
N ASN A 112 18.56 -8.67 -8.04
CA ASN A 112 18.03 -7.75 -9.05
C ASN A 112 17.26 -8.41 -10.21
N ARG A 113 16.78 -9.64 -10.03
CA ARG A 113 15.90 -10.30 -10.99
C ARG A 113 14.48 -9.84 -10.78
N LEU A 114 13.82 -9.44 -11.87
CA LEU A 114 12.40 -9.10 -11.84
C LEU A 114 11.57 -10.39 -11.88
N LEU A 115 10.58 -10.46 -11.02
CA LEU A 115 9.54 -11.49 -10.99
C LEU A 115 8.19 -10.83 -11.34
N VAL A 116 7.46 -11.45 -12.25
CA VAL A 116 6.09 -11.07 -12.60
C VAL A 116 5.18 -12.26 -12.35
N LEU A 117 4.35 -12.16 -11.32
CA LEU A 117 3.33 -13.14 -11.00
C LEU A 117 2.03 -12.72 -11.69
N TYR A 118 1.26 -13.68 -12.20
CA TYR A 118 -0.05 -13.39 -12.78
C TYR A 118 -0.97 -14.62 -12.73
N THR A 119 -2.27 -14.38 -12.67
CA THR A 119 -3.28 -15.39 -12.92
C THR A 119 -3.51 -15.46 -14.43
N ALA A 120 -3.25 -16.62 -15.03
CA ALA A 120 -3.58 -16.85 -16.41
C ALA A 120 -5.02 -17.33 -16.53
N THR A 121 -5.76 -16.78 -17.48
CA THR A 121 -7.18 -17.07 -17.68
C THR A 121 -7.47 -17.54 -19.09
N GLY A 122 -8.51 -18.34 -19.24
CA GLY A 122 -8.91 -18.91 -20.53
C GLY A 122 -10.39 -19.25 -20.61
N GLY A 123 -10.80 -19.79 -21.77
CA GLY A 123 -12.16 -20.20 -22.00
C GLY A 123 -13.16 -19.05 -22.12
N ARG A 124 -14.44 -19.41 -22.21
CA ARG A 124 -15.55 -18.48 -22.51
C ARG A 124 -15.77 -17.41 -21.44
N PHE A 125 -15.45 -17.72 -20.16
CA PHE A 125 -15.74 -16.85 -19.02
C PHE A 125 -14.47 -16.36 -18.32
N ASN A 126 -13.30 -16.39 -19.00
CA ASN A 126 -12.01 -16.01 -18.41
C ASN A 126 -11.74 -16.74 -17.09
N GLN A 127 -12.02 -18.04 -17.04
CA GLN A 127 -11.74 -18.85 -15.86
C GLN A 127 -10.24 -18.92 -15.58
N PRO A 128 -9.80 -18.83 -14.31
CA PRO A 128 -8.42 -19.05 -13.95
C PRO A 128 -8.00 -20.49 -14.28
N VAL A 129 -7.01 -20.61 -15.16
CA VAL A 129 -6.41 -21.91 -15.50
C VAL A 129 -5.15 -22.17 -14.66
N GLY A 130 -4.71 -21.18 -13.89
CA GLY A 130 -3.65 -21.29 -12.90
C GLY A 130 -2.98 -19.95 -12.59
N VAL A 131 -1.96 -20.02 -11.76
CA VAL A 131 -1.08 -18.88 -11.44
C VAL A 131 0.32 -19.21 -11.93
N TRP A 132 0.95 -18.26 -12.64
CA TRP A 132 2.28 -18.39 -13.19
C TRP A 132 3.21 -17.28 -12.70
N LEU A 133 4.48 -17.59 -12.64
CA LEU A 133 5.56 -16.66 -12.37
C LEU A 133 6.52 -16.62 -13.57
N GLN A 134 6.68 -15.44 -14.18
CA GLN A 134 7.72 -15.18 -15.16
C GLN A 134 8.90 -14.48 -14.48
N ARG A 135 10.09 -15.02 -14.70
CA ARG A 135 11.34 -14.42 -14.24
C ARG A 135 12.00 -13.66 -15.39
N PHE A 136 12.69 -12.56 -15.07
CA PHE A 136 13.44 -11.77 -16.03
C PHE A 136 14.85 -11.49 -15.54
N ASP A 137 15.78 -11.50 -16.46
CA ASP A 137 17.13 -10.97 -16.30
C ASP A 137 17.22 -9.67 -17.14
N GLY A 138 17.21 -8.54 -16.46
CA GLY A 138 17.01 -7.24 -17.12
C GLY A 138 15.64 -7.12 -17.79
N GLU A 139 15.62 -7.11 -19.12
CA GLU A 139 14.40 -7.06 -19.93
C GLU A 139 14.11 -8.39 -20.63
N SER A 140 15.01 -9.36 -20.50
CA SER A 140 14.89 -10.66 -21.16
C SER A 140 14.21 -11.68 -20.26
N PRO A 141 13.23 -12.46 -20.77
CA PRO A 141 12.68 -13.59 -20.04
C PRO A 141 13.77 -14.60 -19.67
N ASP A 142 13.81 -15.01 -18.40
CA ASP A 142 14.72 -16.04 -17.88
C ASP A 142 13.99 -17.39 -17.85
N GLY A 143 13.93 -18.05 -19.01
CA GLY A 143 13.21 -19.29 -19.23
C GLY A 143 11.70 -19.12 -19.37
N PRO A 144 10.95 -20.21 -19.50
CA PRO A 144 9.49 -20.19 -19.59
C PRO A 144 8.85 -19.83 -18.24
N PRO A 145 7.57 -19.38 -18.25
CA PRO A 145 6.82 -19.15 -17.02
C PRO A 145 6.70 -20.42 -16.18
N VAL A 146 6.84 -20.29 -14.86
CA VAL A 146 6.72 -21.38 -13.89
C VAL A 146 5.28 -21.40 -13.33
N ARG A 147 4.60 -22.54 -13.39
CA ARG A 147 3.28 -22.70 -12.80
C ARG A 147 3.38 -22.83 -11.28
N VAL A 148 2.78 -21.89 -10.55
CA VAL A 148 2.79 -21.83 -9.08
C VAL A 148 1.56 -22.48 -8.47
N ALA A 149 0.38 -22.25 -9.07
CA ALA A 149 -0.90 -22.76 -8.58
C ALA A 149 -1.72 -23.42 -9.69
N PRO A 150 -2.59 -24.38 -9.35
CA PRO A 150 -3.47 -25.06 -10.31
C PRO A 150 -4.58 -24.12 -10.82
N ALA A 151 -5.49 -24.66 -11.63
CA ALA A 151 -6.72 -23.99 -12.00
C ALA A 151 -7.52 -23.57 -10.76
N GLU A 152 -8.43 -22.61 -10.94
CA GLU A 152 -9.32 -22.11 -9.87
C GLU A 152 -8.58 -21.40 -8.71
N ALA A 153 -7.36 -20.95 -8.98
CA ALA A 153 -6.60 -20.09 -8.06
C ALA A 153 -6.87 -18.63 -8.36
N PHE A 154 -7.32 -17.88 -7.36
CA PHE A 154 -7.76 -16.49 -7.47
C PHE A 154 -6.96 -15.58 -6.52
N HIS A 155 -6.91 -14.30 -6.84
CA HIS A 155 -6.34 -13.25 -5.99
C HIS A 155 -4.87 -13.53 -5.60
N ALA A 156 -4.09 -14.02 -6.55
CA ALA A 156 -2.69 -14.34 -6.28
C ALA A 156 -1.87 -13.07 -5.97
N ARG A 157 -1.03 -13.17 -4.94
CA ARG A 157 -0.10 -12.12 -4.50
C ARG A 157 1.22 -12.73 -4.11
N MET A 158 2.32 -11.95 -4.23
CA MET A 158 3.63 -12.41 -3.81
C MET A 158 4.37 -11.42 -2.92
N VAL A 159 5.30 -11.94 -2.14
CA VAL A 159 6.35 -11.17 -1.49
C VAL A 159 7.69 -11.89 -1.67
N VAL A 160 8.74 -11.10 -1.81
CA VAL A 160 10.12 -11.57 -1.95
C VAL A 160 10.97 -11.04 -0.82
N ASP A 161 11.76 -11.89 -0.17
CA ASP A 161 12.73 -11.49 0.83
C ASP A 161 13.87 -12.52 0.93
N ALA A 162 15.11 -12.05 1.02
CA ALA A 162 16.31 -12.87 1.23
C ALA A 162 16.42 -14.11 0.33
N GLY A 163 16.01 -14.00 -0.94
CA GLY A 163 16.04 -15.08 -1.93
C GLY A 163 14.85 -16.05 -1.86
N GLN A 164 13.95 -15.84 -0.94
CA GLN A 164 12.69 -16.58 -0.85
C GLN A 164 11.57 -15.83 -1.55
N VAL A 165 10.64 -16.59 -2.14
CA VAL A 165 9.41 -16.08 -2.74
C VAL A 165 8.23 -16.79 -2.09
N TRP A 166 7.28 -16.05 -1.53
CA TRP A 166 6.01 -16.59 -1.05
C TRP A 166 4.90 -16.09 -1.96
N VAL A 167 4.08 -17.01 -2.43
CA VAL A 167 2.90 -16.72 -3.24
C VAL A 167 1.67 -17.21 -2.52
N THR A 168 0.69 -16.35 -2.32
CA THR A 168 -0.62 -16.68 -1.74
C THR A 168 -1.71 -16.61 -2.79
N TRP A 169 -2.76 -17.40 -2.61
CA TRP A 169 -3.99 -17.34 -3.41
C TRP A 169 -5.18 -17.92 -2.65
N VAL A 170 -6.36 -17.68 -3.17
CA VAL A 170 -7.59 -18.38 -2.77
C VAL A 170 -7.79 -19.53 -3.72
N GLN A 171 -7.95 -20.76 -3.20
CA GLN A 171 -8.21 -21.93 -4.00
C GLN A 171 -9.71 -22.27 -3.95
N ALA A 172 -10.42 -22.08 -5.05
CA ALA A 172 -11.79 -22.53 -5.16
C ALA A 172 -11.85 -24.03 -5.51
N ASP A 173 -12.94 -24.68 -5.15
CA ASP A 173 -13.16 -26.11 -5.37
C ASP A 173 -14.41 -26.31 -6.27
N GLY A 174 -14.30 -25.98 -7.53
CA GLY A 174 -15.21 -26.32 -8.65
C GLY A 174 -16.67 -25.95 -8.57
N ALA A 175 -17.34 -26.21 -7.49
CA ALA A 175 -18.78 -26.02 -7.36
C ALA A 175 -19.21 -24.63 -6.87
N ALA A 176 -18.26 -23.82 -6.40
CA ALA A 176 -18.52 -22.52 -5.79
C ALA A 176 -18.20 -21.35 -6.73
N GLU A 177 -17.95 -21.62 -8.00
CA GLU A 177 -17.29 -20.69 -8.86
C GLU A 177 -18.23 -19.84 -9.66
N LYS A 178 -18.01 -18.56 -9.47
CA LYS A 178 -18.41 -17.54 -10.43
C LYS A 178 -17.18 -16.93 -11.07
N PRO A 179 -17.29 -16.43 -12.30
CA PRO A 179 -16.19 -15.71 -12.92
C PRO A 179 -15.58 -14.69 -11.95
N LEU A 180 -14.24 -14.63 -11.87
CA LEU A 180 -13.49 -13.67 -11.07
C LEU A 180 -13.39 -13.93 -9.55
N GLY A 181 -13.74 -15.13 -9.05
CA GLY A 181 -13.30 -15.55 -7.72
C GLY A 181 -14.23 -15.26 -6.56
N PHE A 182 -15.53 -15.17 -6.81
CA PHE A 182 -16.53 -15.00 -5.76
C PHE A 182 -17.49 -16.16 -5.70
N GLY A 183 -17.00 -17.27 -5.15
CA GLY A 183 -17.89 -18.29 -4.66
C GLY A 183 -18.67 -17.80 -3.43
N THR A 184 -19.86 -18.37 -3.22
CA THR A 184 -20.64 -18.19 -1.99
C THR A 184 -20.11 -19.04 -0.84
N ALA A 185 -19.24 -20.02 -1.14
CA ALA A 185 -18.65 -20.92 -0.15
C ALA A 185 -17.29 -20.41 0.36
N PRO A 186 -16.94 -20.69 1.61
CA PRO A 186 -15.58 -20.52 2.11
C PRO A 186 -14.58 -21.29 1.26
N ALA A 187 -13.45 -20.66 0.93
CA ALA A 187 -12.37 -21.27 0.17
C ALA A 187 -11.05 -21.11 0.91
N PRO A 188 -10.15 -22.12 0.90
CA PRO A 188 -8.91 -22.04 1.62
C PRO A 188 -7.96 -21.03 1.01
N VAL A 189 -7.31 -20.26 1.86
CA VAL A 189 -6.13 -19.47 1.50
C VAL A 189 -4.93 -20.40 1.47
N ARG A 190 -4.22 -20.45 0.35
CA ARG A 190 -3.03 -21.26 0.13
C ARG A 190 -1.79 -20.38 0.05
N LEU A 191 -0.65 -20.99 0.37
CA LEU A 191 0.67 -20.38 0.19
C LEU A 191 1.63 -21.42 -0.38
N ALA A 192 2.36 -21.05 -1.43
CA ALA A 192 3.52 -21.80 -1.94
C ALA A 192 4.79 -20.97 -1.70
N ARG A 193 5.89 -21.67 -1.39
CA ARG A 193 7.20 -21.06 -1.14
C ARG A 193 8.23 -21.56 -2.14
N SER A 194 9.05 -20.64 -2.62
CA SER A 194 10.28 -20.91 -3.38
C SER A 194 11.49 -20.47 -2.56
N VAL A 195 12.59 -21.22 -2.65
CA VAL A 195 13.89 -20.88 -2.03
C VAL A 195 14.99 -20.66 -3.07
N ASP A 196 14.64 -20.68 -4.34
CA ASP A 196 15.55 -20.58 -5.50
C ASP A 196 15.17 -19.39 -6.40
N GLY A 197 14.58 -18.33 -5.83
CA GLY A 197 14.22 -17.13 -6.56
C GLY A 197 13.07 -17.32 -7.55
N GLY A 198 12.14 -18.24 -7.27
CA GLY A 198 10.96 -18.51 -8.09
C GLY A 198 11.20 -19.51 -9.24
N ALA A 199 12.32 -20.24 -9.22
CA ALA A 199 12.57 -21.27 -10.24
C ALA A 199 11.72 -22.53 -9.98
N THR A 200 11.51 -22.88 -8.71
CA THR A 200 10.63 -23.97 -8.29
C THR A 200 9.84 -23.57 -7.03
N PHE A 201 8.72 -24.23 -6.82
CA PHE A 201 7.86 -24.02 -5.63
C PHE A 201 7.61 -25.33 -4.90
N ALA A 202 7.65 -25.28 -3.56
CA ALA A 202 7.24 -26.38 -2.71
C ALA A 202 5.72 -26.59 -2.80
N ALA A 203 5.25 -27.77 -2.38
CA ALA A 203 3.83 -28.06 -2.27
C ALA A 203 3.11 -27.01 -1.40
N PRO A 204 1.95 -26.50 -1.80
CA PRO A 204 1.29 -25.43 -1.07
C PRO A 204 0.72 -25.91 0.26
N VAL A 205 0.81 -25.02 1.27
CA VAL A 205 0.21 -25.20 2.59
C VAL A 205 -1.08 -24.41 2.70
N THR A 206 -1.93 -24.75 3.67
CA THR A 206 -3.12 -23.98 4.02
C THR A 206 -2.76 -22.92 5.04
N VAL A 207 -3.01 -21.65 4.70
CA VAL A 207 -2.87 -20.50 5.61
C VAL A 207 -4.09 -20.40 6.52
N GLY A 208 -5.29 -20.46 5.93
CA GLY A 208 -6.57 -20.42 6.63
C GLY A 208 -7.66 -21.12 5.83
N ALA A 209 -8.63 -21.69 6.53
CA ALA A 209 -9.77 -22.38 5.97
C ALA A 209 -11.06 -22.00 6.70
N GLY A 210 -12.21 -22.34 6.13
CA GLY A 210 -13.51 -22.09 6.74
C GLY A 210 -13.94 -20.62 6.74
N ARG A 211 -13.22 -19.76 6.00
CA ARG A 211 -13.51 -18.33 5.84
C ARG A 211 -13.63 -17.98 4.36
N ARG A 212 -14.35 -16.90 4.09
CA ARG A 212 -14.51 -16.35 2.74
C ARG A 212 -13.57 -15.16 2.54
N VAL A 213 -12.30 -15.46 2.40
CA VAL A 213 -11.23 -14.43 2.31
C VAL A 213 -10.97 -14.08 0.87
N VAL A 214 -10.78 -12.78 0.63
CA VAL A 214 -10.34 -12.23 -0.66
C VAL A 214 -9.05 -11.45 -0.49
N GLN A 215 -8.28 -11.35 -1.59
CA GLN A 215 -7.01 -10.60 -1.68
C GLN A 215 -5.98 -10.98 -0.59
N PRO A 216 -5.67 -12.29 -0.40
CA PRO A 216 -4.67 -12.70 0.58
C PRO A 216 -3.30 -12.17 0.19
N THR A 217 -2.75 -11.25 0.98
CA THR A 217 -1.49 -10.54 0.69
C THR A 217 -0.40 -10.99 1.65
N PRO A 218 0.69 -11.61 1.19
CA PRO A 218 1.81 -12.02 2.02
C PRO A 218 2.72 -10.83 2.32
N LEU A 219 3.27 -10.78 3.54
CA LEU A 219 4.26 -9.82 3.99
C LEU A 219 5.43 -10.57 4.63
N SER A 220 6.65 -10.36 4.16
CA SER A 220 7.83 -10.84 4.86
C SER A 220 8.11 -10.00 6.11
N LEU A 221 8.48 -10.65 7.20
CA LEU A 221 8.90 -10.01 8.45
C LEU A 221 10.42 -9.79 8.52
N GLY A 222 11.18 -10.22 7.50
CA GLY A 222 12.62 -9.98 7.36
C GLY A 222 13.52 -11.01 8.03
N ASP A 223 12.99 -12.03 8.68
CA ASP A 223 13.72 -13.08 9.39
C ASP A 223 13.25 -14.50 9.04
N GLY A 224 12.67 -14.65 7.86
CA GLY A 224 12.06 -15.88 7.39
C GLY A 224 10.62 -16.08 7.86
N ARG A 225 10.11 -15.26 8.77
CA ARG A 225 8.69 -15.25 9.14
C ARG A 225 7.85 -14.56 8.07
N VAL A 226 6.60 -14.95 7.94
CA VAL A 226 5.65 -14.37 6.99
C VAL A 226 4.29 -14.17 7.62
N THR A 227 3.67 -13.02 7.35
CA THR A 227 2.28 -12.74 7.70
C THR A 227 1.45 -12.68 6.42
N VAL A 228 0.25 -13.23 6.42
CA VAL A 228 -0.72 -13.13 5.32
C VAL A 228 -1.92 -12.36 5.82
N GLY A 229 -2.23 -11.24 5.20
CA GLY A 229 -3.41 -10.43 5.49
C GLY A 229 -4.47 -10.58 4.41
N GLY A 230 -5.74 -10.33 4.73
CA GLY A 230 -6.83 -10.38 3.75
C GLY A 230 -8.14 -9.81 4.28
N LEU A 231 -9.13 -9.71 3.40
CA LEU A 231 -10.48 -9.28 3.74
C LEU A 231 -11.40 -10.51 3.83
N ASP A 232 -11.97 -10.75 5.00
CA ASP A 232 -12.93 -11.83 5.26
C ASP A 232 -14.35 -11.31 5.07
N LEU A 233 -15.05 -11.88 4.11
CA LEU A 233 -16.44 -11.58 3.76
C LEU A 233 -17.42 -12.53 4.44
N ALA A 234 -17.02 -13.27 5.46
CA ALA A 234 -17.77 -14.42 6.01
C ALA A 234 -19.24 -14.13 6.30
N GLY A 235 -19.56 -12.94 6.77
CA GLY A 235 -20.94 -12.53 7.02
C GLY A 235 -21.71 -12.08 5.78
N ASP A 236 -21.05 -11.83 4.66
CA ASP A 236 -21.66 -11.38 3.40
C ASP A 236 -21.91 -12.58 2.48
N LEU A 237 -22.80 -13.44 2.91
CA LEU A 237 -23.25 -14.63 2.14
C LEU A 237 -24.30 -14.27 1.10
N ASP A 238 -24.70 -13.01 1.02
CA ASP A 238 -25.69 -12.60 0.07
C ASP A 238 -25.20 -12.82 -1.34
N ASP A 239 -25.88 -13.75 -1.97
CA ASP A 239 -25.70 -14.03 -3.37
C ASP A 239 -26.04 -12.76 -4.17
N TYR A 240 -25.01 -12.16 -4.68
CA TYR A 240 -25.11 -11.01 -5.54
C TYR A 240 -26.05 -11.23 -6.73
N GLU A 241 -26.10 -12.45 -7.25
CA GLU A 241 -26.98 -12.78 -8.35
C GLU A 241 -28.42 -12.91 -7.92
N ALA A 242 -28.70 -13.49 -6.75
CA ALA A 242 -30.05 -13.68 -6.27
C ALA A 242 -30.74 -12.34 -5.94
N ARG A 243 -29.98 -11.37 -5.39
CA ARG A 243 -30.56 -10.07 -5.03
C ARG A 243 -30.45 -9.00 -6.11
N HIS A 244 -29.50 -9.11 -7.03
CA HIS A 244 -29.16 -8.02 -7.94
C HIS A 244 -29.02 -8.45 -9.41
N GLY A 245 -29.36 -9.69 -9.75
CA GLY A 245 -29.21 -10.20 -11.13
C GLY A 245 -27.77 -10.11 -11.66
N GLY A 246 -26.77 -10.21 -10.79
CA GLY A 246 -25.37 -10.08 -11.15
C GLY A 246 -24.85 -8.64 -11.29
N GLN A 247 -25.68 -7.64 -11.01
CA GLN A 247 -25.37 -6.23 -11.32
C GLN A 247 -24.88 -5.39 -10.12
N GLY A 248 -24.33 -6.01 -9.13
CA GLY A 248 -23.93 -5.27 -7.96
C GLY A 248 -25.11 -4.79 -7.10
N GLY A 249 -24.89 -4.28 -5.93
CA GLY A 249 -25.99 -3.90 -5.08
C GLY A 249 -25.65 -3.21 -3.80
N THR A 250 -26.65 -3.03 -2.95
CA THR A 250 -26.48 -2.44 -1.62
C THR A 250 -25.48 -3.26 -0.82
N PRO A 251 -24.57 -2.61 -0.08
CA PRO A 251 -23.70 -3.30 0.85
C PRO A 251 -24.52 -4.21 1.77
N SER A 252 -24.02 -5.41 2.03
CA SER A 252 -24.60 -6.26 3.07
C SER A 252 -24.61 -5.51 4.41
N GLU A 253 -25.59 -5.76 5.23
CA GLU A 253 -25.60 -5.29 6.61
C GLU A 253 -24.61 -6.03 7.50
N GLU A 254 -24.14 -7.20 7.03
CA GLU A 254 -23.19 -8.00 7.77
C GLU A 254 -21.75 -7.49 7.62
N PRO A 255 -21.06 -7.26 8.74
CA PRO A 255 -19.75 -6.63 8.71
C PRO A 255 -18.66 -7.60 8.23
N TRP A 256 -17.81 -7.10 7.35
CA TRP A 256 -16.55 -7.75 6.97
C TRP A 256 -15.51 -7.61 8.07
N GLN A 257 -14.42 -8.36 7.95
CA GLN A 257 -13.25 -8.28 8.82
C GLN A 257 -11.97 -8.21 8.01
N VAL A 258 -11.07 -7.34 8.40
CA VAL A 258 -9.67 -7.45 7.98
C VAL A 258 -8.99 -8.42 8.94
N VAL A 259 -8.34 -9.45 8.39
CA VAL A 259 -7.73 -10.54 9.17
C VAL A 259 -6.28 -10.76 8.77
N ALA A 260 -5.49 -11.34 9.66
CA ALA A 260 -4.12 -11.72 9.40
C ALA A 260 -3.78 -13.08 10.05
N TRP A 261 -2.86 -13.81 9.41
CA TRP A 261 -2.26 -15.05 9.92
C TRP A 261 -0.76 -14.91 9.90
N THR A 262 -0.06 -15.37 10.92
CA THR A 262 1.39 -15.31 11.00
C THR A 262 1.98 -16.70 11.10
N SER A 263 3.04 -16.92 10.33
CA SER A 263 3.90 -18.09 10.36
C SER A 263 5.25 -17.72 10.98
N ALA A 264 5.69 -18.51 11.93
CA ALA A 264 7.01 -18.39 12.56
C ALA A 264 8.08 -19.28 11.92
N ASP A 265 7.69 -20.16 10.99
CA ASP A 265 8.50 -21.23 10.40
C ASP A 265 8.59 -21.11 8.87
N ALA A 266 8.71 -19.91 8.38
CA ALA A 266 8.90 -19.58 6.96
C ALA A 266 7.72 -19.98 6.05
N GLY A 267 6.48 -19.99 6.58
CA GLY A 267 5.29 -20.33 5.84
C GLY A 267 4.97 -21.81 5.79
N VAL A 268 5.56 -22.63 6.66
CA VAL A 268 5.26 -24.07 6.75
C VAL A 268 3.96 -24.30 7.53
N THR A 269 3.78 -23.59 8.65
CA THR A 269 2.55 -23.60 9.43
C THR A 269 2.10 -22.18 9.78
N PHE A 270 0.81 -22.00 9.99
CA PHE A 270 0.21 -20.72 10.37
C PHE A 270 -0.56 -20.83 11.68
N GLY A 271 -0.47 -19.79 12.50
CA GLY A 271 -1.31 -19.63 13.69
C GLY A 271 -2.77 -19.32 13.32
N PRO A 272 -3.65 -19.18 14.34
CA PRO A 272 -5.04 -18.79 14.12
C PRO A 272 -5.14 -17.39 13.51
N ALA A 273 -6.27 -17.12 12.83
CA ALA A 273 -6.57 -15.79 12.30
C ALA A 273 -6.68 -14.77 13.46
N VAL A 274 -6.02 -13.62 13.29
CA VAL A 274 -6.12 -12.46 14.17
C VAL A 274 -6.94 -11.40 13.45
N ALA A 275 -7.94 -10.83 14.14
CA ALA A 275 -8.70 -9.70 13.63
C ALA A 275 -7.84 -8.44 13.67
N VAL A 276 -7.56 -7.85 12.51
CA VAL A 276 -6.97 -6.53 12.35
C VAL A 276 -8.02 -5.45 12.60
N ALA A 277 -9.20 -5.66 12.00
CA ALA A 277 -10.38 -4.83 12.20
C ALA A 277 -11.64 -5.66 12.03
N ALA A 278 -12.62 -5.41 12.90
CA ALA A 278 -13.94 -6.01 12.82
C ALA A 278 -14.98 -4.92 12.46
N GLY A 279 -16.13 -5.34 11.95
CA GLY A 279 -17.21 -4.42 11.61
C GLY A 279 -16.91 -3.56 10.38
N VAL A 280 -16.09 -4.05 9.47
CA VAL A 280 -15.71 -3.33 8.24
C VAL A 280 -16.87 -3.38 7.25
N VAL A 281 -17.33 -2.21 6.84
CA VAL A 281 -18.31 -2.03 5.76
C VAL A 281 -17.68 -1.15 4.71
N ALA A 282 -17.47 -1.67 3.51
CA ALA A 282 -16.89 -0.88 2.43
C ALA A 282 -17.83 0.29 2.07
N PRO A 283 -17.32 1.52 2.01
CA PRO A 283 -18.11 2.71 1.70
C PRO A 283 -18.56 2.75 0.23
N VAL A 284 -17.76 2.13 -0.63
CA VAL A 284 -18.04 2.06 -2.08
C VAL A 284 -17.94 0.61 -2.52
N ARG A 285 -19.07 0.06 -2.92
CA ARG A 285 -19.15 -1.27 -3.50
C ARG A 285 -19.22 -1.11 -5.01
N ILE A 286 -18.08 -1.29 -5.67
CA ILE A 286 -17.95 -1.04 -7.12
C ILE A 286 -18.47 -2.25 -7.89
N ILE A 287 -17.94 -3.43 -7.62
CA ILE A 287 -18.50 -4.74 -8.05
C ILE A 287 -18.27 -5.72 -6.90
N ALA A 288 -19.22 -6.62 -6.64
CA ALA A 288 -19.04 -7.69 -5.65
C ALA A 288 -17.85 -8.58 -5.97
N ASN A 289 -17.63 -8.78 -7.24
CA ASN A 289 -16.56 -9.65 -7.72
C ASN A 289 -15.16 -9.10 -7.51
N LEU A 290 -15.03 -7.83 -7.10
CA LEU A 290 -13.74 -7.18 -6.87
C LEU A 290 -13.85 -6.34 -5.60
N ALA A 291 -14.08 -7.02 -4.47
CA ALA A 291 -14.07 -6.37 -3.17
C ALA A 291 -12.75 -5.57 -3.02
N PRO A 292 -12.81 -4.34 -2.51
CA PRO A 292 -11.64 -3.53 -2.28
C PRO A 292 -10.62 -4.31 -1.45
N ALA A 293 -9.39 -4.40 -1.94
CA ALA A 293 -8.33 -5.08 -1.21
C ALA A 293 -7.92 -4.23 -0.02
N PRO A 294 -7.82 -4.79 1.20
CA PRO A 294 -7.01 -4.16 2.23
C PRO A 294 -5.56 -4.17 1.78
N SER A 295 -4.84 -3.11 2.07
CA SER A 295 -3.43 -2.98 1.73
C SER A 295 -2.57 -3.17 2.97
N PHE A 296 -1.47 -3.92 2.83
CA PHE A 296 -0.57 -4.21 3.93
C PHE A 296 0.86 -3.76 3.59
N ALA A 297 1.58 -3.25 4.57
CA ALA A 297 2.99 -2.91 4.44
C ALA A 297 3.75 -3.19 5.74
N ARG A 298 5.06 -3.40 5.61
CA ARG A 298 5.98 -3.49 6.74
C ARG A 298 6.96 -2.32 6.70
N ASP A 299 7.28 -1.79 7.86
CA ASP A 299 8.44 -0.91 8.01
C ASP A 299 9.71 -1.75 7.74
N PRO A 300 10.54 -1.37 6.74
CA PRO A 300 11.70 -2.18 6.33
C PRO A 300 12.81 -2.20 7.39
N ARG A 301 12.78 -1.34 8.38
CA ARG A 301 13.77 -1.32 9.46
C ARG A 301 13.69 -2.60 10.31
N PRO A 302 14.80 -3.08 10.89
CA PRO A 302 14.79 -4.25 11.75
C PRO A 302 13.76 -4.13 12.88
N GLY A 303 12.89 -5.14 13.04
CA GLY A 303 11.80 -5.14 14.02
C GLY A 303 10.72 -4.09 13.77
N GLY A 304 10.67 -3.52 12.57
CA GLY A 304 9.71 -2.49 12.22
C GLY A 304 8.27 -3.00 12.21
N PRO A 305 7.30 -2.11 12.53
CA PRO A 305 5.88 -2.47 12.62
C PRO A 305 5.26 -2.86 11.28
N LEU A 306 4.15 -3.58 11.37
CA LEU A 306 3.23 -3.83 10.26
C LEU A 306 2.14 -2.77 10.24
N TYR A 307 1.64 -2.49 9.05
CA TYR A 307 0.51 -1.60 8.80
C TYR A 307 -0.51 -2.28 7.93
N ALA A 308 -1.78 -2.07 8.23
CA ALA A 308 -2.91 -2.46 7.40
C ALA A 308 -3.78 -1.24 7.15
N ALA A 309 -4.15 -0.98 5.89
CA ALA A 309 -5.06 0.07 5.49
C ALA A 309 -6.26 -0.52 4.76
N TRP A 310 -7.45 -0.01 5.03
CA TRP A 310 -8.69 -0.44 4.40
C TRP A 310 -9.68 0.71 4.34
N ASP A 311 -10.66 0.59 3.48
CA ASP A 311 -11.80 1.49 3.44
C ASP A 311 -12.98 0.90 4.21
N GLY A 312 -13.78 1.76 4.84
CA GLY A 312 -14.88 1.30 5.68
C GLY A 312 -15.73 2.44 6.24
N GLY A 313 -16.68 2.06 7.08
CA GLY A 313 -17.56 2.99 7.77
C GLY A 313 -18.87 3.28 7.05
N ARG A 314 -19.79 3.99 7.73
CA ARG A 314 -21.12 4.38 7.23
C ARG A 314 -21.35 5.88 7.36
N GLY A 315 -22.10 6.46 6.45
CA GLY A 315 -22.49 7.87 6.50
C GLY A 315 -21.29 8.82 6.61
N ALA A 316 -21.28 9.73 7.55
CA ALA A 316 -20.19 10.66 7.80
C ALA A 316 -18.92 10.00 8.38
N GLY A 317 -19.00 8.75 8.83
CA GLY A 317 -17.85 7.96 9.30
C GLY A 317 -17.18 7.13 8.21
N ARG A 318 -17.57 7.28 6.93
CA ARG A 318 -16.91 6.60 5.80
C ARG A 318 -15.51 7.16 5.57
N GLY A 319 -14.54 6.30 5.30
CA GLY A 319 -13.19 6.75 5.00
C GLY A 319 -12.17 5.62 4.90
N VAL A 320 -10.92 6.01 4.79
CA VAL A 320 -9.77 5.12 4.84
C VAL A 320 -9.22 5.10 6.26
N PHE A 321 -8.97 3.90 6.75
CA PHE A 321 -8.44 3.63 8.08
C PHE A 321 -7.11 2.91 8.01
N LEU A 322 -6.31 3.07 9.06
CA LEU A 322 -5.04 2.37 9.22
C LEU A 322 -4.94 1.80 10.63
N ALA A 323 -4.47 0.56 10.74
CA ALA A 323 -4.03 -0.05 12.00
C ALA A 323 -2.56 -0.44 11.93
N ARG A 324 -1.93 -0.52 13.09
CA ARG A 324 -0.52 -0.84 13.27
C ARG A 324 -0.36 -2.03 14.21
N SER A 325 0.61 -2.89 13.92
CA SER A 325 1.07 -3.96 14.80
C SER A 325 2.55 -3.79 15.09
N ASP A 326 2.92 -3.82 16.35
CA ASP A 326 4.32 -3.75 16.84
C ASP A 326 4.89 -5.13 17.20
N ASP A 327 4.09 -6.18 17.08
CA ASP A 327 4.37 -7.55 17.52
C ASP A 327 4.19 -8.60 16.41
N ALA A 328 4.54 -8.22 15.17
CA ALA A 328 4.51 -9.10 14.01
C ALA A 328 3.11 -9.63 13.66
N GLY A 329 2.07 -8.86 13.92
CA GLY A 329 0.68 -9.19 13.59
C GLY A 329 -0.06 -9.96 14.68
N ALA A 330 0.53 -10.17 15.87
CA ALA A 330 -0.13 -10.82 16.97
C ALA A 330 -1.25 -9.95 17.60
N THR A 331 -1.03 -8.64 17.65
CA THR A 331 -2.05 -7.66 18.03
C THR A 331 -2.01 -6.42 17.14
N TRP A 332 -3.14 -5.71 17.05
CA TRP A 332 -3.29 -4.53 16.24
C TRP A 332 -3.87 -3.36 17.03
N SER A 333 -3.43 -2.15 16.71
CA SER A 333 -3.94 -0.92 17.32
C SER A 333 -5.40 -0.68 16.93
N ALA A 334 -6.08 0.17 17.70
CA ALA A 334 -7.34 0.76 17.24
C ALA A 334 -7.13 1.47 15.89
N PRO A 335 -8.13 1.45 14.99
CA PRO A 335 -8.07 2.14 13.70
C PRO A 335 -7.90 3.65 13.84
N VAL A 336 -7.04 4.23 13.00
CA VAL A 336 -6.86 5.68 12.85
C VAL A 336 -7.38 6.09 11.47
N ALA A 337 -8.20 7.15 11.40
CA ALA A 337 -8.61 7.71 10.12
C ALA A 337 -7.41 8.37 9.42
N VAL A 338 -7.16 7.98 8.17
CA VAL A 338 -6.04 8.49 7.36
C VAL A 338 -6.31 9.91 6.87
N ALA A 339 -7.57 10.19 6.49
CA ALA A 339 -8.02 11.51 6.11
C ALA A 339 -9.30 11.85 6.88
N PRO A 340 -9.29 12.85 7.75
CA PRO A 340 -10.42 13.14 8.63
C PRO A 340 -11.56 13.93 7.94
N ALA A 341 -11.50 14.14 6.63
CA ALA A 341 -12.58 14.79 5.90
C ALA A 341 -13.83 13.89 5.86
N PRO A 342 -15.04 14.43 6.02
CA PRO A 342 -16.25 13.62 5.94
C PRO A 342 -16.45 13.03 4.54
N GLY A 343 -16.66 11.73 4.49
CA GLY A 343 -17.23 11.00 3.36
C GLY A 343 -16.27 10.54 2.27
N GLY A 344 -16.49 9.36 1.74
CA GLY A 344 -16.12 8.97 0.40
C GLY A 344 -14.67 8.62 0.07
N GLN A 345 -13.74 8.48 1.04
CA GLN A 345 -12.41 7.93 0.75
C GLN A 345 -12.49 6.41 0.61
N PHE A 346 -11.78 5.87 -0.40
CA PHE A 346 -11.82 4.43 -0.68
C PHE A 346 -10.56 3.93 -1.40
N LEU A 347 -10.40 2.61 -1.45
CA LEU A 347 -9.38 1.86 -2.15
C LEU A 347 -7.95 2.29 -1.79
N PRO A 348 -7.52 2.10 -0.53
CA PRO A 348 -6.19 2.51 -0.09
C PRO A 348 -5.07 1.60 -0.58
N ALA A 349 -3.88 2.20 -0.76
CA ALA A 349 -2.61 1.51 -0.86
C ALA A 349 -1.62 2.10 0.14
N VAL A 350 -1.07 1.28 1.03
CA VAL A 350 -0.09 1.69 2.04
C VAL A 350 1.32 1.26 1.64
N GLY A 351 2.28 2.15 1.83
CA GLY A 351 3.70 1.89 1.71
C GLY A 351 4.47 2.51 2.86
N VAL A 352 5.67 1.99 3.12
CA VAL A 352 6.56 2.53 4.16
C VAL A 352 7.92 2.83 3.56
N SER A 353 8.41 4.05 3.78
CA SER A 353 9.73 4.45 3.30
C SER A 353 10.85 3.77 4.08
N PRO A 354 12.09 3.74 3.55
CA PRO A 354 13.26 3.25 4.30
C PRO A 354 13.47 3.91 5.66
N GLY A 355 13.01 5.17 5.82
CA GLY A 355 13.06 5.91 7.08
C GLY A 355 11.87 5.68 8.03
N GLY A 356 10.88 4.86 7.65
CA GLY A 356 9.69 4.55 8.46
C GLY A 356 8.55 5.55 8.31
N ARG A 357 8.58 6.45 7.31
CA ARG A 357 7.42 7.26 6.94
C ARG A 357 6.36 6.37 6.32
N VAL A 358 5.12 6.49 6.78
CA VAL A 358 3.97 5.76 6.25
C VAL A 358 3.26 6.64 5.23
N ASP A 359 3.10 6.13 4.01
CA ASP A 359 2.40 6.80 2.91
C ASP A 359 1.17 5.97 2.53
N VAL A 360 0.01 6.62 2.39
CA VAL A 360 -1.25 5.98 1.97
C VAL A 360 -1.82 6.75 0.80
N VAL A 361 -1.98 6.06 -0.34
CA VAL A 361 -2.66 6.60 -1.53
C VAL A 361 -4.09 6.08 -1.55
N PHE A 362 -5.05 6.89 -1.93
CA PHE A 362 -6.47 6.55 -1.94
C PHE A 362 -7.25 7.46 -2.90
N TYR A 363 -8.48 7.08 -3.22
CA TYR A 363 -9.43 7.97 -3.88
C TYR A 363 -10.23 8.76 -2.84
N ASP A 364 -10.51 10.03 -3.14
CA ASP A 364 -11.23 10.94 -2.27
C ASP A 364 -12.39 11.62 -3.02
N ARG A 365 -13.62 11.34 -2.59
CA ARG A 365 -14.87 11.96 -3.07
C ARG A 365 -15.39 13.04 -2.14
N SER A 366 -14.71 13.36 -1.03
CA SER A 366 -15.22 14.25 0.01
C SER A 366 -15.58 15.66 -0.50
N GLY A 367 -15.02 16.07 -1.64
CA GLY A 367 -15.35 17.34 -2.31
C GLY A 367 -16.54 17.29 -3.25
N ASP A 368 -17.14 16.11 -3.49
CA ASP A 368 -18.27 15.96 -4.42
C ASP A 368 -19.59 15.70 -3.66
N PRO A 369 -20.55 16.63 -3.70
CA PRO A 369 -21.82 16.49 -2.97
C PRO A 369 -22.71 15.36 -3.51
N VAL A 370 -22.46 14.86 -4.72
CA VAL A 370 -23.21 13.74 -5.32
C VAL A 370 -22.46 12.41 -5.26
N ASP A 371 -21.28 12.38 -4.61
CA ASP A 371 -20.47 11.18 -4.33
C ASP A 371 -20.13 10.36 -5.60
N VAL A 372 -19.80 11.03 -6.69
CA VAL A 372 -19.50 10.45 -8.01
C VAL A 372 -18.07 10.75 -8.45
N ARG A 373 -17.60 11.97 -8.26
CA ARG A 373 -16.28 12.41 -8.70
C ARG A 373 -15.25 12.26 -7.60
N ALA A 374 -14.09 11.72 -7.93
CA ALA A 374 -12.99 11.56 -7.00
C ALA A 374 -11.73 12.28 -7.47
N HIS A 375 -10.89 12.64 -6.52
CA HIS A 375 -9.47 12.87 -6.73
C HIS A 375 -8.66 11.65 -6.30
N ALA A 376 -7.52 11.43 -6.92
CA ALA A 376 -6.47 10.66 -6.27
C ALA A 376 -5.79 11.54 -5.23
N ALA A 377 -5.53 10.98 -4.05
CA ALA A 377 -4.93 11.69 -2.93
C ALA A 377 -3.87 10.82 -2.23
N MET A 378 -2.97 11.45 -1.51
CA MET A 378 -1.97 10.78 -0.68
C MET A 378 -1.94 11.41 0.70
N ALA A 379 -1.83 10.55 1.71
CA ALA A 379 -1.58 10.96 3.08
C ALA A 379 -0.22 10.41 3.54
N SER A 380 0.53 11.18 4.32
CA SER A 380 1.80 10.74 4.89
C SER A 380 1.87 11.01 6.39
N SER A 381 2.53 10.11 7.10
CA SER A 381 2.77 10.14 8.54
C SER A 381 4.23 9.87 8.85
N ASP A 382 4.83 10.66 9.73
CA ASP A 382 6.19 10.47 10.26
C ASP A 382 6.20 10.05 11.74
N ASP A 383 5.03 9.81 12.32
CA ASP A 383 4.82 9.40 13.71
C ASP A 383 4.28 7.97 13.88
N GLY A 384 4.46 7.14 12.82
CA GLY A 384 4.04 5.75 12.82
C GLY A 384 2.55 5.54 12.60
N GLY A 385 1.91 6.40 11.82
CA GLY A 385 0.50 6.29 11.43
C GLY A 385 -0.48 6.89 12.45
N ARG A 386 -0.01 7.69 13.41
CA ARG A 386 -0.88 8.33 14.41
C ARG A 386 -1.53 9.60 13.89
N THR A 387 -0.80 10.39 13.11
CA THR A 387 -1.31 11.60 12.45
C THR A 387 -0.87 11.65 11.00
N PHE A 388 -1.67 12.26 10.15
CA PHE A 388 -1.44 12.34 8.73
C PHE A 388 -1.49 13.77 8.20
N ARG A 389 -0.74 14.02 7.11
CA ARG A 389 -0.88 15.17 6.23
C ARG A 389 -1.29 14.68 4.85
N THR A 390 -2.25 15.34 4.24
CA THR A 390 -2.83 14.95 2.94
C THR A 390 -2.48 15.93 1.84
N ALA A 391 -2.41 15.42 0.61
CA ALA A 391 -2.32 16.23 -0.60
C ALA A 391 -3.10 15.54 -1.72
N THR A 392 -3.74 16.35 -2.57
CA THR A 392 -4.37 15.89 -3.81
C THR A 392 -3.31 15.63 -4.87
N LEU A 393 -3.44 14.54 -5.62
CA LEU A 393 -2.49 14.09 -6.64
C LEU A 393 -2.97 14.37 -8.07
N SER A 394 -4.26 14.17 -8.35
CA SER A 394 -4.83 14.40 -9.67
C SER A 394 -5.10 15.88 -9.91
N ASP A 395 -4.88 16.37 -11.14
CA ASP A 395 -5.10 17.76 -11.51
C ASP A 395 -6.58 18.17 -11.43
N ALA A 396 -7.48 17.22 -11.72
CA ALA A 396 -8.93 17.44 -11.66
C ALA A 396 -9.63 16.23 -11.04
N ALA A 397 -10.84 16.43 -10.55
CA ALA A 397 -11.72 15.34 -10.14
C ALA A 397 -12.26 14.61 -11.39
N PHE A 398 -12.21 13.29 -11.37
CA PHE A 398 -12.66 12.44 -12.46
C PHE A 398 -13.87 11.60 -12.06
N ASP A 399 -14.66 11.19 -13.06
CA ASP A 399 -15.89 10.43 -12.85
C ASP A 399 -15.57 8.95 -12.57
N THR A 400 -15.91 8.47 -11.38
CA THR A 400 -15.65 7.11 -10.94
C THR A 400 -16.63 6.06 -11.52
N ARG A 401 -17.62 6.51 -12.31
CA ARG A 401 -18.55 5.63 -13.03
C ARG A 401 -18.02 5.20 -14.40
N ILE A 402 -16.92 5.79 -14.86
CA ILE A 402 -16.25 5.41 -16.10
C ILE A 402 -15.33 4.22 -15.83
N GLY A 403 -15.35 3.22 -16.71
CA GLY A 403 -14.50 2.05 -16.64
C GLY A 403 -15.19 0.78 -17.12
N PHE A 404 -14.50 -0.36 -17.01
CA PHE A 404 -15.11 -1.64 -17.36
C PHE A 404 -16.43 -1.85 -16.61
N GLY A 405 -17.49 -2.18 -17.35
CA GLY A 405 -18.84 -2.37 -16.79
C GLY A 405 -19.66 -1.08 -16.62
N SER A 406 -19.19 0.09 -17.05
CA SER A 406 -19.91 1.36 -16.92
C SER A 406 -21.27 1.35 -17.64
N LEU A 407 -21.36 0.73 -18.83
CA LEU A 407 -22.61 0.58 -19.57
C LEU A 407 -23.63 -0.30 -18.84
N GLN A 408 -23.21 -1.18 -17.98
CA GLN A 408 -24.05 -2.03 -17.13
C GLN A 408 -24.37 -1.37 -15.77
N GLY A 409 -23.90 -0.14 -15.52
CA GLY A 409 -24.08 0.55 -14.25
C GLY A 409 -23.22 0.00 -13.09
N ILE A 410 -22.19 -0.79 -13.40
CA ILE A 410 -21.27 -1.40 -12.44
C ILE A 410 -19.80 -1.05 -12.76
N PRO A 411 -19.44 0.23 -12.76
CA PRO A 411 -18.10 0.67 -13.15
C PRO A 411 -17.03 0.14 -12.21
N LEU A 412 -15.85 -0.16 -12.76
CA LEU A 412 -14.74 -0.74 -12.03
C LEU A 412 -13.47 0.10 -12.20
N LEU A 413 -13.03 0.75 -11.13
CA LEU A 413 -11.72 1.45 -11.07
C LEU A 413 -10.56 0.51 -10.69
N GLY A 414 -10.81 -0.78 -10.60
CA GLY A 414 -9.87 -1.77 -10.12
C GLY A 414 -10.07 -2.15 -8.65
N SER A 415 -9.22 -3.04 -8.15
CA SER A 415 -9.28 -3.57 -6.78
C SER A 415 -8.18 -3.00 -5.87
N ARG A 416 -7.24 -2.23 -6.40
CA ARG A 416 -6.12 -1.64 -5.65
C ARG A 416 -5.49 -0.46 -6.38
N LEU A 417 -4.80 0.37 -5.59
CA LEU A 417 -3.81 1.36 -6.03
C LEU A 417 -2.40 0.85 -5.70
N ALA A 418 -1.37 1.63 -6.05
CA ALA A 418 -0.01 1.30 -5.65
C ALA A 418 0.76 2.56 -5.19
N VAL A 419 1.68 2.36 -4.24
CA VAL A 419 2.60 3.39 -3.77
C VAL A 419 3.99 2.80 -3.56
N LEU A 420 5.00 3.48 -4.09
CA LEU A 420 6.40 3.19 -3.84
C LEU A 420 6.98 4.30 -2.98
N SER A 421 7.15 4.03 -1.69
CA SER A 421 7.67 4.99 -0.72
C SER A 421 9.19 4.98 -0.69
N GLY A 422 9.80 6.07 -1.14
CA GLY A 422 11.26 6.29 -1.10
C GLY A 422 11.67 7.21 0.05
N THR A 423 12.98 7.50 0.15
CA THR A 423 13.56 8.32 1.21
C THR A 423 13.00 9.74 1.21
N ASP A 424 12.99 10.39 0.05
CA ASP A 424 12.65 11.82 -0.10
C ASP A 424 11.24 12.04 -0.66
N GLY A 425 10.45 10.98 -0.85
CA GLY A 425 9.12 11.07 -1.41
C GLY A 425 8.55 9.73 -1.81
N ALA A 426 7.52 9.75 -2.67
CA ALA A 426 6.86 8.55 -3.16
C ALA A 426 6.48 8.68 -4.64
N LEU A 427 6.29 7.54 -5.30
CA LEU A 427 5.53 7.42 -6.54
C LEU A 427 4.17 6.82 -6.21
N ALA A 428 3.11 7.51 -6.56
CA ALA A 428 1.73 7.09 -6.38
C ALA A 428 1.12 6.73 -7.73
N PHE A 429 0.43 5.59 -7.81
CA PHE A 429 -0.18 5.06 -9.04
C PHE A 429 -1.67 4.83 -8.84
N TRP A 430 -2.47 5.27 -9.80
CA TRP A 430 -3.92 5.09 -9.77
C TRP A 430 -4.51 4.94 -11.17
N SER A 431 -5.73 4.38 -11.25
CA SER A 431 -6.55 4.44 -12.46
C SER A 431 -7.19 5.80 -12.57
N ASP A 432 -7.03 6.47 -13.70
CA ASP A 432 -7.58 7.78 -13.97
C ASP A 432 -8.53 7.74 -15.15
N THR A 433 -9.71 8.31 -14.99
CA THR A 433 -10.77 8.36 -16.01
C THR A 433 -11.02 9.77 -16.56
N SER A 434 -10.16 10.75 -16.22
CA SER A 434 -10.38 12.17 -16.58
C SER A 434 -10.43 12.43 -18.09
N ARG A 435 -9.90 11.51 -18.90
CA ARG A 435 -9.92 11.56 -20.37
C ARG A 435 -10.95 10.65 -21.01
N GLY A 436 -11.69 9.87 -20.18
CA GLY A 436 -12.66 8.88 -20.64
C GLY A 436 -14.09 9.38 -20.59
N THR A 437 -14.95 8.60 -21.23
CA THR A 437 -16.40 8.74 -21.21
C THR A 437 -17.05 7.41 -20.83
N ILE A 438 -18.33 7.41 -20.49
CA ILE A 438 -19.09 6.17 -20.22
C ILE A 438 -19.09 5.24 -21.45
N ASP A 439 -19.04 5.80 -22.64
CA ASP A 439 -19.13 5.03 -23.89
C ASP A 439 -17.80 4.38 -24.27
N ASP A 440 -16.66 5.02 -23.98
CA ASP A 440 -15.34 4.51 -24.35
C ASP A 440 -14.65 3.72 -23.23
N ASN A 441 -15.12 3.85 -21.98
CA ASN A 441 -14.56 3.20 -20.79
C ASN A 441 -13.07 3.47 -20.55
N LEU A 442 -12.54 4.58 -21.06
CA LEU A 442 -11.11 4.85 -21.03
C LEU A 442 -10.63 5.07 -19.59
N GLN A 443 -9.78 4.19 -19.15
CA GLN A 443 -8.98 4.31 -17.93
C GLN A 443 -7.51 4.17 -18.30
N TYR A 444 -6.69 5.08 -17.84
CA TYR A 444 -5.24 5.00 -17.99
C TYR A 444 -4.57 4.92 -16.63
N LEU A 445 -3.38 4.32 -16.59
CA LEU A 445 -2.59 4.27 -15.38
C LEU A 445 -1.84 5.59 -15.21
N ALA A 446 -2.26 6.39 -14.25
CA ALA A 446 -1.60 7.64 -13.87
C ALA A 446 -0.53 7.40 -12.80
N VAL A 447 0.49 8.25 -12.81
CA VAL A 447 1.54 8.29 -11.80
C VAL A 447 1.84 9.73 -11.40
N ALA A 448 2.03 9.98 -10.10
CA ALA A 448 2.56 11.25 -9.60
C ALA A 448 3.77 10.99 -8.69
N ARG A 449 4.79 11.81 -8.86
CA ARG A 449 5.89 11.91 -7.91
C ARG A 449 5.51 12.90 -6.82
N VAL A 450 5.59 12.48 -5.58
CA VAL A 450 5.35 13.32 -4.41
C VAL A 450 6.66 13.51 -3.68
N VAL A 451 7.15 14.74 -3.59
CA VAL A 451 8.28 15.09 -2.72
C VAL A 451 7.73 15.28 -1.30
N VAL A 452 8.35 14.63 -0.33
CA VAL A 452 7.96 14.73 1.07
C VAL A 452 9.10 15.32 1.88
N ASP A 453 8.91 16.55 2.32
CA ASP A 453 9.86 17.20 3.22
C ASP A 453 9.65 16.64 4.63
N ALA A 454 10.65 15.89 5.11
CA ALA A 454 10.59 15.28 6.43
C ALA A 454 10.45 16.33 7.53
N ALA A 455 9.51 16.11 8.45
CA ALA A 455 9.51 16.78 9.73
C ALA A 455 10.83 16.49 10.44
N GLY A 456 11.60 17.51 10.81
CA GLY A 456 12.79 17.29 11.65
C GLY A 456 14.14 17.63 11.07
N ARG A 457 14.24 18.26 9.92
CA ARG A 457 15.46 19.03 9.64
C ARG A 457 15.54 20.14 10.68
N ARG A 458 16.31 19.87 11.74
CA ARG A 458 16.63 20.83 12.79
C ARG A 458 16.99 22.15 12.09
N ARG A 459 16.36 23.24 12.48
CA ARG A 459 16.81 24.56 12.05
C ARG A 459 18.19 24.77 12.69
N PRO A 460 19.31 24.61 11.98
CA PRO A 460 20.64 24.60 12.58
C PRO A 460 21.06 25.99 13.15
N VAL A 461 20.27 27.02 12.84
CA VAL A 461 20.58 28.41 13.20
C VAL A 461 20.30 28.75 14.69
N LEU A 462 19.34 28.05 15.33
CA LEU A 462 18.98 28.35 16.73
C LEU A 462 19.68 27.47 17.75
N ALA A 463 20.07 26.24 17.40
CA ALA A 463 20.76 25.33 18.33
C ALA A 463 22.13 25.84 18.79
N PRO A 464 23.01 26.42 17.92
CA PRO A 464 24.27 27.04 18.34
C PRO A 464 24.07 28.24 19.28
N ILE A 465 23.01 29.03 19.04
CA ILE A 465 22.69 30.19 19.89
C ILE A 465 22.22 29.74 21.28
N GLY A 466 21.38 28.71 21.35
CA GLY A 466 20.93 28.13 22.61
C GLY A 466 22.07 27.56 23.46
N VAL A 467 23.01 26.84 22.82
CA VAL A 467 24.21 26.31 23.50
C VAL A 467 25.15 27.46 23.94
N GLY A 468 25.31 28.48 23.11
CA GLY A 468 26.09 29.66 23.46
C GLY A 468 25.50 30.41 24.67
N VAL A 469 24.19 30.60 24.72
CA VAL A 469 23.53 31.27 25.87
C VAL A 469 23.69 30.48 27.16
N LEU A 470 23.59 29.14 27.11
CA LEU A 470 23.84 28.28 28.28
C LEU A 470 25.31 28.31 28.71
N GLY A 471 26.24 28.30 27.74
CA GLY A 471 27.67 28.40 28.01
C GLY A 471 28.03 29.75 28.66
N LEU A 472 27.54 30.86 28.15
CA LEU A 472 27.70 32.18 28.71
C LEU A 472 27.02 32.33 30.07
N GLY A 473 25.82 31.82 30.24
CA GLY A 473 25.11 31.78 31.52
C GLY A 473 25.86 30.98 32.57
N GLY A 474 26.43 29.82 32.23
CA GLY A 474 27.28 29.01 33.08
C GLY A 474 28.59 29.70 33.46
N LEU A 475 29.24 30.35 32.51
CA LEU A 475 30.49 31.10 32.74
C LEU A 475 30.28 32.30 33.67
N VAL A 476 29.20 33.06 33.48
CA VAL A 476 28.82 34.18 34.36
C VAL A 476 28.47 33.68 35.77
N ALA A 477 27.84 32.51 35.91
CA ALA A 477 27.57 31.92 37.21
C ALA A 477 28.83 31.52 37.96
N VAL A 478 29.82 30.89 37.27
CA VAL A 478 31.11 30.51 37.86
C VAL A 478 31.93 31.71 38.29
N VAL A 479 31.98 32.80 37.51
CA VAL A 479 32.74 34.03 37.88
C VAL A 479 32.10 34.75 39.07
N ARG A 480 30.76 34.71 39.25
CA ARG A 480 30.09 35.38 40.40
C ARG A 480 30.08 34.54 41.69
N LEU A 481 30.41 33.26 41.64
CA LEU A 481 30.44 32.36 42.79
C LEU A 481 31.86 32.20 43.39
N ARG A 482 32.92 32.79 42.81
CA ARG A 482 34.26 32.82 43.42
C ARG A 482 34.27 33.88 44.53
N PRO A 483 34.48 33.46 45.82
CA PRO A 483 34.68 34.42 46.91
C PRO A 483 35.95 35.21 46.65
N GLY A 484 35.87 36.53 46.80
CA GLY A 484 37.08 37.39 46.73
C GLY A 484 38.10 36.95 47.75
N HIS A 485 39.29 36.61 47.30
CA HIS A 485 40.44 36.44 48.19
C HIS A 485 40.69 37.77 48.86
N ARG A 486 40.44 37.80 50.19
CA ARG A 486 41.01 38.84 51.05
C ARG A 486 42.55 38.65 51.09
N ARG A 487 43.28 39.64 50.67
CA ARG A 487 44.71 39.72 50.94
C ARG A 487 44.91 39.85 52.46
N PRO A 488 45.86 39.13 53.08
CA PRO A 488 46.28 39.44 54.45
C PRO A 488 47.02 40.80 54.42
N GLU A 489 46.59 41.69 55.29
CA GLU A 489 47.44 42.82 55.69
C GLU A 489 48.60 42.29 56.51
N GLU A 490 49.81 42.67 56.12
CA GLU A 490 51.03 42.54 56.93
C GLU A 490 50.97 43.53 58.09
N ALA A 491 51.21 43.04 59.28
CA ALA A 491 51.82 43.79 60.39
C ALA A 491 52.76 42.85 61.17
#